data_f4e5316f79d014a9ef90771041af717c
#
_entry.id   f4e5316f79d014a9ef90771041af717c
#
_cell.length_a   1.000
_cell.length_b   1.000
_cell.length_c   1.000
_cell.angle_alpha   90.00
_cell.angle_beta   90.00
_cell.angle_gamma   90.00
#
_symmetry.space_group_name_H-M   'P 1'
#
loop_
_entity.id
_entity.type
_entity.pdbx_description
1 polymer ?
#
loop_
_entity_poly.entity_id
_entity_poly.type
_entity_poly.pdbx_seq_one_letter_code
_entity_poly.pdbx_strand_id
1 'polypeptide(L)'
;AHRAQESAQQIQKMIEELQVGAREAVATMTESQRYSLESVEIANRAGESLSSVTRRIGEIDGMNQSVATATEEQTAVVDSLNMDITEINTLNQEGVENLQATLRACGELETQAGRLRQLVDSFKI
;
A
#
# COMPACT_ATOMS: atom_id res chain seq x y z
N ALA A 1 33.32 85.96 -3.02
CA ALA A 1 32.27 85.51 -4.03
C ALA A 1 32.59 84.13 -4.65
N HIS A 2 33.84 83.83 -4.93
CA HIS A 2 34.24 82.58 -5.54
C HIS A 2 34.05 81.35 -4.58
N ARG A 3 34.43 81.51 -3.31
CA ARG A 3 34.24 80.44 -2.27
C ARG A 3 32.79 80.16 -1.95
N ALA A 4 31.93 81.17 -2.02
CA ALA A 4 30.49 80.96 -1.83
C ALA A 4 29.85 80.14 -2.94
N GLN A 5 30.29 80.37 -4.17
CA GLN A 5 29.82 79.55 -5.34
C GLN A 5 30.30 78.13 -5.26
N GLU A 6 31.54 77.86 -4.90
CA GLU A 6 32.06 76.50 -4.71
C GLU A 6 31.32 75.79 -3.59
N SER A 7 31.05 76.39 -2.50
CA SER A 7 30.29 75.83 -1.39
C SER A 7 28.85 75.54 -1.75
N ALA A 8 28.22 76.46 -2.51
CA ALA A 8 26.87 76.20 -3.07
C ALA A 8 26.81 75.00 -4.03
N GLN A 9 27.81 74.85 -4.89
CA GLN A 9 27.91 73.70 -5.80
C GLN A 9 28.14 72.41 -5.05
N GLN A 10 28.95 72.41 -3.99
CA GLN A 10 29.16 71.21 -3.17
C GLN A 10 27.86 70.78 -2.42
N ILE A 11 27.13 71.76 -1.89
CA ILE A 11 25.83 71.50 -1.21
C ILE A 11 24.83 70.93 -2.22
N GLN A 12 24.77 71.48 -3.45
CA GLN A 12 23.87 70.99 -4.45
C GLN A 12 24.21 69.54 -4.86
N LYS A 13 25.48 69.21 -5.00
CA LYS A 13 25.94 67.86 -5.31
C LYS A 13 25.56 66.88 -4.16
N MET A 14 25.72 67.31 -2.90
CA MET A 14 25.35 66.51 -1.76
C MET A 14 23.86 66.27 -1.72
N ILE A 15 22.99 67.23 -2.05
CA ILE A 15 21.55 67.10 -2.15
C ILE A 15 21.18 66.11 -3.26
N GLU A 16 21.81 66.18 -4.41
CA GLU A 16 21.57 65.23 -5.52
C GLU A 16 21.94 63.80 -5.13
N GLU A 17 23.09 63.60 -4.49
CA GLU A 17 23.52 62.31 -3.95
C GLU A 17 22.53 61.76 -2.90
N LEU A 18 22.03 62.60 -2.01
CA LEU A 18 20.99 62.22 -1.05
C LEU A 18 19.70 61.81 -1.76
N GLN A 19 19.26 62.52 -2.78
CA GLN A 19 18.07 62.18 -3.53
C GLN A 19 18.23 60.87 -4.26
N VAL A 20 19.37 60.61 -4.86
CA VAL A 20 19.65 59.30 -5.53
C VAL A 20 19.65 58.19 -4.50
N GLY A 21 20.33 58.38 -3.37
CA GLY A 21 20.36 57.39 -2.29
C GLY A 21 18.99 57.10 -1.72
N ALA A 22 18.14 58.15 -1.57
CA ALA A 22 16.78 57.96 -1.09
C ALA A 22 15.92 57.14 -2.09
N ARG A 23 16.05 57.42 -3.38
CA ARG A 23 15.34 56.64 -4.42
C ARG A 23 15.78 55.18 -4.46
N GLU A 24 17.08 54.94 -4.35
CA GLU A 24 17.63 53.59 -4.27
C GLU A 24 17.13 52.84 -3.04
N ALA A 25 17.07 53.52 -1.89
CA ALA A 25 16.55 52.96 -0.65
C ALA A 25 15.07 52.57 -0.81
N VAL A 26 14.24 53.44 -1.41
CA VAL A 26 12.81 53.16 -1.68
C VAL A 26 12.68 51.98 -2.65
N ALA A 27 13.47 51.93 -3.72
CA ALA A 27 13.46 50.82 -4.66
C ALA A 27 13.84 49.50 -3.98
N THR A 28 14.85 49.52 -3.11
CA THR A 28 15.25 48.32 -2.32
C THR A 28 14.15 47.88 -1.36
N MET A 29 13.51 48.81 -0.69
CA MET A 29 12.39 48.53 0.23
C MET A 29 11.20 47.93 -0.52
N THR A 30 10.86 48.46 -1.69
CA THR A 30 9.78 47.94 -2.55
C THR A 30 10.08 46.50 -2.99
N GLU A 31 11.31 46.24 -3.40
CA GLU A 31 11.77 44.92 -3.80
C GLU A 31 11.74 43.93 -2.62
N SER A 32 12.19 44.36 -1.44
CA SER A 32 12.14 43.55 -0.23
C SER A 32 10.70 43.20 0.16
N GLN A 33 9.79 44.17 0.01
CA GLN A 33 8.36 43.95 0.28
C GLN A 33 7.77 42.91 -0.70
N ARG A 34 8.14 42.95 -1.97
CA ARG A 34 7.75 41.98 -2.98
C ARG A 34 8.23 40.58 -2.60
N TYR A 35 9.49 40.44 -2.22
CA TYR A 35 10.05 39.14 -1.78
C TYR A 35 9.36 38.63 -0.52
N SER A 36 9.02 39.50 0.41
CA SER A 36 8.28 39.13 1.63
C SER A 36 6.92 38.57 1.32
N LEU A 37 6.15 39.18 0.41
CA LEU A 37 4.85 38.69 -0.03
C LEU A 37 4.95 37.35 -0.76
N GLU A 38 5.96 37.21 -1.64
CA GLU A 38 6.25 35.98 -2.35
C GLU A 38 6.61 34.84 -1.38
N SER A 39 7.40 35.15 -0.34
CA SER A 39 7.76 34.18 0.70
C SER A 39 6.55 33.69 1.49
N VAL A 40 5.62 34.59 1.82
CA VAL A 40 4.36 34.24 2.49
C VAL A 40 3.52 33.30 1.62
N GLU A 41 3.41 33.58 0.32
CA GLU A 41 2.69 32.73 -0.62
C GLU A 41 3.32 31.33 -0.70
N ILE A 42 4.64 31.25 -0.81
CA ILE A 42 5.38 29.98 -0.81
C ILE A 42 5.15 29.20 0.49
N ALA A 43 5.19 29.88 1.64
CA ALA A 43 4.92 29.27 2.94
C ALA A 43 3.50 28.72 3.04
N ASN A 44 2.52 29.45 2.53
CA ASN A 44 1.12 28.99 2.50
C ASN A 44 0.96 27.76 1.60
N ARG A 45 1.57 27.75 0.44
CA ARG A 45 1.56 26.59 -0.47
C ARG A 45 2.23 25.37 0.15
N ALA A 46 3.34 25.57 0.85
CA ALA A 46 3.98 24.49 1.60
C ALA A 46 3.08 23.94 2.71
N GLY A 47 2.38 24.82 3.43
CA GLY A 47 1.39 24.43 4.43
C GLY A 47 0.25 23.58 3.85
N GLU A 48 -0.29 23.97 2.70
CA GLU A 48 -1.33 23.21 2.01
C GLU A 48 -0.83 21.84 1.57
N SER A 49 0.40 21.77 1.04
CA SER A 49 1.03 20.49 0.64
C SER A 49 1.21 19.56 1.83
N LEU A 50 1.68 20.09 2.98
CA LEU A 50 1.81 19.32 4.21
C LEU A 50 0.46 18.82 4.73
N SER A 51 -0.58 19.65 4.66
CA SER A 51 -1.94 19.25 5.02
C SER A 51 -2.44 18.10 4.14
N SER A 52 -2.18 18.16 2.83
CA SER A 52 -2.51 17.10 1.90
C SER A 52 -1.76 15.80 2.22
N VAL A 53 -0.47 15.89 2.57
CA VAL A 53 0.33 14.73 2.98
C VAL A 53 -0.24 14.11 4.25
N THR A 54 -0.58 14.92 5.26
CA THR A 54 -1.17 14.44 6.51
C THR A 54 -2.48 13.69 6.26
N ARG A 55 -3.34 14.21 5.39
CA ARG A 55 -4.58 13.54 5.01
C ARG A 55 -4.32 12.19 4.35
N ARG A 56 -3.36 12.12 3.43
CA ARG A 56 -2.98 10.87 2.77
C ARG A 56 -2.41 9.84 3.73
N ILE A 57 -1.64 10.28 4.73
CA ILE A 57 -1.14 9.41 5.79
C ILE A 57 -2.31 8.81 6.58
N GLY A 58 -3.33 9.61 6.89
CA GLY A 58 -4.55 9.11 7.53
C GLY A 58 -5.29 8.07 6.69
N GLU A 59 -5.37 8.26 5.38
CA GLU A 59 -5.96 7.27 4.45
C GLU A 59 -5.15 5.97 4.43
N ILE A 60 -3.82 6.06 4.43
CA ILE A 60 -2.93 4.89 4.50
C ILE A 60 -3.11 4.14 5.81
N ASP A 61 -3.25 4.84 6.93
CA ASP A 61 -3.51 4.22 8.23
C ASP A 61 -4.82 3.42 8.21
N GLY A 62 -5.88 4.00 7.63
CA GLY A 62 -7.14 3.29 7.42
C GLY A 62 -7.01 2.06 6.53
N MET A 63 -6.23 2.15 5.45
CA MET A 63 -5.95 1.00 4.58
C MET A 63 -5.15 -0.09 5.30
N ASN A 64 -4.19 0.29 6.14
CA ASN A 64 -3.42 -0.66 6.94
C ASN A 64 -4.30 -1.42 7.93
N GLN A 65 -5.28 -0.76 8.55
CA GLN A 65 -6.25 -1.43 9.40
C GLN A 65 -7.10 -2.44 8.61
N SER A 66 -7.53 -2.08 7.41
CA SER A 66 -8.27 -2.98 6.52
C SER A 66 -7.43 -4.19 6.11
N VAL A 67 -6.15 -3.99 5.80
CA VAL A 67 -5.21 -5.09 5.49
C VAL A 67 -5.02 -6.00 6.70
N ALA A 68 -4.89 -5.44 7.90
CA ALA A 68 -4.77 -6.25 9.12
C ALA A 68 -6.01 -7.14 9.33
N THR A 69 -7.21 -6.58 9.17
CA THR A 69 -8.48 -7.34 9.26
C THR A 69 -8.54 -8.43 8.19
N ALA A 70 -8.20 -8.12 6.94
CA ALA A 70 -8.17 -9.10 5.86
C ALA A 70 -7.15 -10.23 6.13
N THR A 71 -6.02 -9.90 6.73
CA THR A 71 -5.00 -10.89 7.12
C THR A 71 -5.52 -11.83 8.21
N GLU A 72 -6.24 -11.31 9.21
CA GLU A 72 -6.88 -12.15 10.23
C GLU A 72 -7.91 -13.10 9.63
N GLU A 73 -8.74 -12.61 8.70
CA GLU A 73 -9.71 -13.43 7.97
C GLU A 73 -9.02 -14.51 7.13
N GLN A 74 -7.92 -14.17 6.44
CA GLN A 74 -7.13 -15.13 5.69
C GLN A 74 -6.51 -16.20 6.58
N THR A 75 -6.04 -15.83 7.77
CA THR A 75 -5.52 -16.79 8.75
C THR A 75 -6.60 -17.79 9.16
N ALA A 76 -7.81 -17.33 9.42
CA ALA A 76 -8.94 -18.19 9.75
C ALA A 76 -9.30 -19.15 8.60
N VAL A 77 -9.26 -18.66 7.35
CA VAL A 77 -9.49 -19.50 6.15
C VAL A 77 -8.40 -20.56 6.00
N VAL A 78 -7.14 -20.19 6.21
CA VAL A 78 -6.01 -21.15 6.14
C VAL A 78 -6.15 -22.23 7.22
N ASP A 79 -6.54 -21.89 8.44
CA ASP A 79 -6.78 -22.84 9.50
C ASP A 79 -7.91 -23.80 9.13
N SER A 80 -9.00 -23.30 8.55
CA SER A 80 -10.11 -24.12 8.04
C SER A 80 -9.65 -25.04 6.93
N LEU A 81 -8.85 -24.55 5.98
CA LEU A 81 -8.28 -25.38 4.91
C LEU A 81 -7.38 -26.51 5.45
N ASN A 82 -6.61 -26.25 6.48
CA ASN A 82 -5.79 -27.28 7.12
C ASN A 82 -6.66 -28.39 7.76
N MET A 83 -7.78 -28.02 8.37
CA MET A 83 -8.74 -28.99 8.88
C MET A 83 -9.36 -29.81 7.75
N ASP A 84 -9.76 -29.18 6.65
CA ASP A 84 -10.34 -29.84 5.49
C ASP A 84 -9.34 -30.81 4.85
N ILE A 85 -8.06 -30.43 4.74
CA ILE A 85 -6.99 -31.32 4.22
C ILE A 85 -6.84 -32.55 5.11
N THR A 86 -6.89 -32.38 6.43
CA THR A 86 -6.83 -33.50 7.37
C THR A 86 -8.02 -34.44 7.18
N GLU A 87 -9.23 -33.90 7.01
CA GLU A 87 -10.43 -34.67 6.72
C GLU A 87 -10.32 -35.43 5.40
N ILE A 88 -9.84 -34.77 4.34
CA ILE A 88 -9.60 -35.42 3.04
C ILE A 88 -8.63 -36.58 3.17
N ASN A 89 -7.55 -36.43 3.92
CA ASN A 89 -6.60 -37.52 4.17
C ASN A 89 -7.26 -38.70 4.86
N THR A 90 -8.10 -38.43 5.86
CA THR A 90 -8.87 -39.47 6.56
C THR A 90 -9.82 -40.19 5.61
N LEU A 91 -10.58 -39.46 4.81
CA LEU A 91 -11.51 -40.02 3.80
C LEU A 91 -10.76 -40.83 2.76
N ASN A 92 -9.58 -40.40 2.30
CA ASN A 92 -8.76 -41.17 1.39
C ASN A 92 -8.31 -42.49 2.00
N GLN A 93 -7.93 -42.48 3.25
CA GLN A 93 -7.51 -43.68 3.97
C GLN A 93 -8.65 -44.67 4.12
N GLU A 94 -9.83 -44.23 4.52
CA GLU A 94 -11.05 -45.01 4.56
C GLU A 94 -11.43 -45.57 3.17
N GLY A 95 -11.27 -44.74 2.12
CA GLY A 95 -11.49 -45.14 0.74
C GLY A 95 -10.59 -46.29 0.31
N VAL A 96 -9.31 -46.26 0.66
CA VAL A 96 -8.37 -47.34 0.40
C VAL A 96 -8.77 -48.62 1.12
N GLU A 97 -9.16 -48.52 2.38
CA GLU A 97 -9.64 -49.69 3.16
C GLU A 97 -10.90 -50.26 2.56
N ASN A 98 -11.85 -49.44 2.14
CA ASN A 98 -13.07 -49.89 1.45
C ASN A 98 -12.77 -50.58 0.14
N LEU A 99 -11.82 -50.08 -0.65
CA LEU A 99 -11.38 -50.75 -1.91
C LEU A 99 -10.77 -52.12 -1.64
N GLN A 100 -9.95 -52.24 -0.59
CA GLN A 100 -9.38 -53.51 -0.19
C GLN A 100 -10.44 -54.51 0.23
N ALA A 101 -11.44 -54.06 1.00
CA ALA A 101 -12.58 -54.88 1.41
C ALA A 101 -13.41 -55.34 0.18
N THR A 102 -13.63 -54.46 -0.78
CA THR A 102 -14.33 -54.76 -2.03
C THR A 102 -13.57 -55.80 -2.87
N LEU A 103 -12.24 -55.65 -2.98
CA LEU A 103 -11.42 -56.62 -3.67
C LEU A 103 -11.47 -58.03 -3.03
N ARG A 104 -11.45 -58.09 -1.70
CA ARG A 104 -11.62 -59.36 -0.97
C ARG A 104 -12.99 -59.98 -1.25
N ALA A 105 -14.07 -59.20 -1.20
CA ALA A 105 -15.41 -59.67 -1.49
C ALA A 105 -15.55 -60.19 -2.95
N CYS A 106 -14.94 -59.49 -3.89
CA CYS A 106 -14.89 -59.96 -5.30
C CYS A 106 -14.15 -61.27 -5.43
N GLY A 107 -13.02 -61.44 -4.72
CA GLY A 107 -12.27 -62.70 -4.72
C GLY A 107 -13.09 -63.85 -4.11
N GLU A 108 -13.85 -63.66 -3.04
CA GLU A 108 -14.77 -64.63 -2.46
C GLU A 108 -15.88 -65.01 -3.44
N LEU A 109 -16.48 -64.04 -4.12
CA LEU A 109 -17.51 -64.29 -5.14
C LEU A 109 -16.96 -65.12 -6.30
N GLU A 110 -15.75 -64.83 -6.73
CA GLU A 110 -15.06 -65.60 -7.77
C GLU A 110 -14.86 -67.06 -7.34
N THR A 111 -14.46 -67.27 -6.12
CA THR A 111 -14.28 -68.60 -5.54
C THR A 111 -15.62 -69.33 -5.45
N GLN A 112 -16.70 -68.69 -5.01
CA GLN A 112 -18.03 -69.29 -4.94
C GLN A 112 -18.59 -69.62 -6.34
N ALA A 113 -18.39 -68.73 -7.33
CA ALA A 113 -18.76 -68.96 -8.69
C ALA A 113 -18.05 -70.20 -9.27
N GLY A 114 -16.76 -70.32 -8.94
CA GLY A 114 -16.00 -71.55 -9.34
C GLY A 114 -16.54 -72.82 -8.68
N ARG A 115 -16.93 -72.77 -7.42
CA ARG A 115 -17.57 -73.90 -6.73
C ARG A 115 -18.89 -74.27 -7.35
N LEU A 116 -19.74 -73.31 -7.67
CA LEU A 116 -21.02 -73.54 -8.38
C LEU A 116 -20.81 -74.17 -9.74
N ARG A 117 -19.84 -73.73 -10.50
CA ARG A 117 -19.47 -74.29 -11.79
C ARG A 117 -19.07 -75.75 -11.63
N GLN A 118 -18.23 -76.08 -10.67
CA GLN A 118 -17.83 -77.47 -10.39
C GLN A 118 -19.04 -78.31 -9.99
N LEU A 119 -19.97 -77.80 -9.18
CA LEU A 119 -21.15 -78.49 -8.79
C LEU A 119 -22.08 -78.83 -9.98
N VAL A 120 -22.29 -77.83 -10.86
CA VAL A 120 -23.08 -78.01 -12.10
C VAL A 120 -22.41 -79.02 -13.01
N ASP A 121 -21.09 -78.97 -13.16
CA ASP A 121 -20.35 -79.95 -14.01
C ASP A 121 -20.42 -81.38 -13.45
N SER A 122 -20.50 -81.52 -12.10
CA SER A 122 -20.64 -82.82 -11.49
C SER A 122 -22.02 -83.46 -11.69
N PHE A 123 -23.03 -82.65 -11.99
CA PHE A 123 -24.39 -83.14 -12.30
C PHE A 123 -24.60 -83.45 -13.82
N LYS A 124 -23.65 -83.03 -14.66
CA LYS A 124 -23.63 -83.28 -16.09
C LYS A 124 -22.99 -84.65 -16.36
N ILE A 125 -23.75 -85.62 -16.31
CA ILE A 125 -23.29 -86.97 -16.80
C ILE A 125 -24.11 -87.36 -17.95
#